data_a315c78ce9bb011a2d4b911e57ad2225
#
_entry.id   a315c78ce9bb011a2d4b911e57ad2225
#
_cell.length_a   1.000
_cell.length_b   1.000
_cell.length_c   1.000
_cell.angle_alpha   90.00
_cell.angle_beta   90.00
_cell.angle_gamma   90.00
#
_symmetry.space_group_name_H-M   'P 1'
#
loop_
_entity.id
_entity.type
_entity.pdbx_description
1 polymer ?
#
loop_
_entity_poly.entity_id
_entity_poly.type
_entity_poly.pdbx_seq_one_letter_code
_entity_poly.pdbx_strand_id
1 'polypeptide(L)'
;MFKGHPKGLLAAALSNMGERFGYYIMNAVLVLFLCSKFGLGEGTAGTIYSFFYAGIYLLSLVGGLIADRTQNYKGTIKSGLIIMASGYVLLSIPILATSGNISWLLPLTCFALFMIAFGNGLFKGNLQAIVGQMYDNFEAEAAKQGPQALAEAKDKRDSGFQIFYVFINVGGLIAPFVAPLLRSWWLETNGMVYNAQLPALCHQYINDAAGMGAQALENLQTMMTTAGGNIADLAASCQNYLQIFNEGIHYSFIASVAAMCISLVIFFLSQKKFRNPAKKEAVKGVEYTAEEKLAMAKEIKQRMYALFAVLGIVIFFWFSFHQNGMSLSFFARDFVDSSAVAPEVWQAINPFFVIVLTPIIMAIFGALARRGKEISTPKKIGIGMLIAGLAFVFLAVFSILKGYPSAEAYKALPIAEQMADKAHWWVLIATYFFLTVAELFISPLGLSFVSKVAPKSMLGLCQGLWLGATAIGNLFLFLGPLMYNAWPIWQCWTVFAIVCFISMSVMFGMVKWLERVTK
;
A
#
# COMPACT_ATOMS: atom_id res chain seq x y z
N MET A 1 -17.72 10.17 19.15
CA MET A 1 -17.30 9.23 18.10
C MET A 1 -17.83 7.82 18.35
N PHE A 2 -17.55 7.15 19.48
CA PHE A 2 -17.96 5.75 19.74
C PHE A 2 -19.30 5.54 20.44
N LYS A 3 -19.98 6.62 20.86
CA LYS A 3 -21.27 6.53 21.59
C LYS A 3 -22.37 5.96 20.68
N GLY A 4 -23.01 4.88 21.13
CA GLY A 4 -24.09 4.22 20.38
C GLY A 4 -23.63 3.20 19.33
N HIS A 5 -22.33 2.87 19.30
CA HIS A 5 -21.77 1.76 18.51
C HIS A 5 -21.57 0.49 19.34
N PRO A 6 -21.41 -0.69 18.71
CA PRO A 6 -21.09 -1.93 19.42
C PRO A 6 -19.83 -1.79 20.28
N LYS A 7 -19.86 -2.32 21.50
CA LYS A 7 -18.76 -2.20 22.49
C LYS A 7 -17.40 -2.76 22.02
N GLY A 8 -17.38 -3.59 20.98
CA GLY A 8 -16.16 -4.15 20.38
C GLY A 8 -15.49 -3.26 19.33
N LEU A 9 -16.19 -2.27 18.77
CA LEU A 9 -15.71 -1.47 17.64
C LEU A 9 -14.38 -0.76 17.93
N LEU A 10 -14.26 -0.11 19.09
CA LEU A 10 -13.03 0.59 19.49
C LEU A 10 -11.84 -0.37 19.55
N ALA A 11 -12.03 -1.54 20.17
CA ALA A 11 -10.96 -2.52 20.29
C ALA A 11 -10.55 -3.10 18.92
N ALA A 12 -11.50 -3.35 18.02
CA ALA A 12 -11.22 -3.78 16.66
C ALA A 12 -10.47 -2.67 15.87
N ALA A 13 -10.91 -1.41 16.00
CA ALA A 13 -10.27 -0.28 15.33
C ALA A 13 -8.83 -0.05 15.84
N LEU A 14 -8.59 -0.12 17.16
CA LEU A 14 -7.25 0.01 17.74
C LEU A 14 -6.34 -1.15 17.38
N SER A 15 -6.84 -2.39 17.39
CA SER A 15 -6.07 -3.55 16.95
C SER A 15 -5.68 -3.43 15.47
N ASN A 16 -6.61 -2.97 14.63
CA ASN A 16 -6.33 -2.73 13.22
C ASN A 16 -5.32 -1.58 13.01
N MET A 17 -5.47 -0.49 13.76
CA MET A 17 -4.53 0.64 13.72
C MET A 17 -3.11 0.20 14.08
N GLY A 18 -2.94 -0.59 15.15
CA GLY A 18 -1.63 -1.09 15.58
C GLY A 18 -0.99 -2.01 14.54
N GLU A 19 -1.76 -2.91 13.95
CA GLU A 19 -1.29 -3.77 12.87
C GLU A 19 -0.93 -2.94 11.63
N ARG A 20 -1.78 -2.01 11.21
CA ARG A 20 -1.50 -1.12 10.08
C ARG A 20 -0.29 -0.23 10.34
N PHE A 21 -0.15 0.31 11.54
CA PHE A 21 1.01 1.12 11.91
C PHE A 21 2.32 0.34 11.76
N GLY A 22 2.41 -0.88 12.31
CA GLY A 22 3.60 -1.72 12.14
C GLY A 22 3.87 -2.09 10.68
N TYR A 23 2.82 -2.37 9.91
CA TYR A 23 2.93 -2.63 8.48
C TYR A 23 3.47 -1.43 7.70
N TYR A 24 2.92 -0.23 7.93
CA TYR A 24 3.32 0.96 7.20
C TYR A 24 4.73 1.45 7.57
N ILE A 25 5.22 1.21 8.80
CA ILE A 25 6.64 1.45 9.15
C ILE A 25 7.54 0.68 8.18
N MET A 26 7.32 -0.62 8.05
CA MET A 26 8.13 -1.48 7.19
C MET A 26 7.92 -1.14 5.70
N ASN A 27 6.67 -0.99 5.26
CA ASN A 27 6.37 -0.75 3.86
C ASN A 27 6.99 0.55 3.34
N ALA A 28 7.04 1.59 4.17
CA ALA A 28 7.62 2.89 3.80
C ALA A 28 9.12 2.79 3.46
N VAL A 29 9.85 1.92 4.15
CA VAL A 29 11.30 1.77 3.96
C VAL A 29 11.69 0.56 3.11
N LEU A 30 10.78 -0.38 2.84
CA LEU A 30 11.12 -1.72 2.34
C LEU A 30 12.01 -1.70 1.10
N VAL A 31 11.62 -0.97 0.06
CA VAL A 31 12.38 -0.97 -1.20
C VAL A 31 13.75 -0.33 -1.03
N LEU A 32 13.83 0.76 -0.27
CA LEU A 32 15.10 1.44 0.02
C LEU A 32 15.96 0.62 0.98
N PHE A 33 15.37 -0.08 1.93
CA PHE A 33 16.04 -1.02 2.83
C PHE A 33 16.71 -2.17 2.07
N LEU A 34 16.01 -2.76 1.09
CA LEU A 34 16.58 -3.82 0.26
C LEU A 34 17.81 -3.33 -0.52
N CYS A 35 17.75 -2.12 -1.07
CA CYS A 35 18.88 -1.49 -1.74
C CYS A 35 20.03 -1.20 -0.77
N SER A 36 19.74 -0.57 0.38
CA SER A 36 20.79 -0.14 1.34
C SER A 36 21.44 -1.29 2.08
N LYS A 37 20.69 -2.35 2.42
CA LYS A 37 21.21 -3.49 3.17
C LYS A 37 22.02 -4.45 2.30
N PHE A 38 21.48 -4.78 1.12
CA PHE A 38 22.03 -5.83 0.26
C PHE A 38 22.79 -5.31 -0.95
N GLY A 39 22.82 -3.99 -1.17
CA GLY A 39 23.39 -3.41 -2.38
C GLY A 39 22.63 -3.81 -3.66
N LEU A 40 21.34 -4.16 -3.53
CA LEU A 40 20.53 -4.56 -4.68
C LEU A 40 20.23 -3.34 -5.56
N GLY A 41 20.31 -3.56 -6.87
CA GLY A 41 19.77 -2.58 -7.81
C GLY A 41 18.25 -2.43 -7.67
N GLU A 42 17.72 -1.26 -8.06
CA GLU A 42 16.31 -0.91 -7.92
C GLU A 42 15.36 -1.93 -8.59
N GLY A 43 15.80 -2.54 -9.73
CA GLY A 43 15.02 -3.57 -10.42
C GLY A 43 14.82 -4.84 -9.57
N THR A 44 15.90 -5.34 -8.95
CA THR A 44 15.85 -6.54 -8.09
C THR A 44 15.08 -6.26 -6.80
N ALA A 45 15.35 -5.13 -6.14
CA ALA A 45 14.61 -4.70 -4.95
C ALA A 45 13.12 -4.50 -5.26
N GLY A 46 12.82 -3.90 -6.42
CA GLY A 46 11.46 -3.73 -6.93
C GLY A 46 10.75 -5.05 -7.21
N THR A 47 11.47 -6.07 -7.69
CA THR A 47 10.92 -7.41 -7.90
C THR A 47 10.49 -8.04 -6.57
N ILE A 48 11.36 -8.02 -5.56
CA ILE A 48 11.03 -8.53 -4.21
C ILE A 48 9.83 -7.78 -3.63
N TYR A 49 9.82 -6.45 -3.73
CA TYR A 49 8.70 -5.62 -3.28
C TYR A 49 7.40 -5.98 -4.00
N SER A 50 7.44 -6.19 -5.32
CA SER A 50 6.27 -6.53 -6.13
C SER A 50 5.64 -7.85 -5.70
N PHE A 51 6.45 -8.89 -5.51
CA PHE A 51 5.97 -10.20 -5.02
C PHE A 51 5.42 -10.10 -3.60
N PHE A 52 6.09 -9.36 -2.72
CA PHE A 52 5.61 -9.13 -1.36
C PHE A 52 4.26 -8.42 -1.38
N TYR A 53 4.15 -7.32 -2.13
CA TYR A 53 2.95 -6.50 -2.15
C TYR A 53 1.76 -7.20 -2.83
N ALA A 54 2.00 -7.96 -3.89
CA ALA A 54 1.00 -8.85 -4.47
C ALA A 54 0.57 -9.95 -3.49
N GLY A 55 1.53 -10.54 -2.77
CA GLY A 55 1.31 -11.58 -1.77
C GLY A 55 0.34 -11.15 -0.68
N ILE A 56 0.42 -9.90 -0.20
CA ILE A 56 -0.49 -9.35 0.81
C ILE A 56 -1.96 -9.45 0.37
N TYR A 57 -2.26 -9.13 -0.87
CA TYR A 57 -3.63 -9.17 -1.40
C TYR A 57 -4.06 -10.62 -1.71
N LEU A 58 -3.18 -11.41 -2.33
CA LEU A 58 -3.49 -12.80 -2.67
C LEU A 58 -3.69 -13.67 -1.42
N LEU A 59 -2.81 -13.53 -0.44
CA LEU A 59 -2.87 -14.31 0.80
C LEU A 59 -4.05 -13.89 1.70
N SER A 60 -4.63 -12.70 1.49
CA SER A 60 -5.89 -12.32 2.15
C SER A 60 -7.06 -13.20 1.74
N LEU A 61 -7.08 -13.70 0.50
CA LEU A 61 -8.07 -14.68 0.04
C LEU A 61 -7.88 -16.01 0.77
N VAL A 62 -6.64 -16.47 0.89
CA VAL A 62 -6.30 -17.71 1.60
C VAL A 62 -6.70 -17.60 3.08
N GLY A 63 -6.40 -16.46 3.72
CA GLY A 63 -6.77 -16.21 5.12
C GLY A 63 -8.28 -16.21 5.34
N GLY A 64 -9.06 -15.64 4.43
CA GLY A 64 -10.51 -15.70 4.45
C GLY A 64 -11.03 -17.13 4.32
N LEU A 65 -10.51 -17.91 3.36
CA LEU A 65 -10.88 -19.32 3.17
C LEU A 65 -10.57 -20.19 4.40
N ILE A 66 -9.44 -19.95 5.06
CA ILE A 66 -9.06 -20.67 6.30
C ILE A 66 -10.08 -20.36 7.39
N ALA A 67 -10.42 -19.08 7.61
CA ALA A 67 -11.37 -18.68 8.63
C ALA A 67 -12.79 -19.20 8.34
N ASP A 68 -13.21 -19.17 7.09
CA ASP A 68 -14.52 -19.69 6.66
C ASP A 68 -14.63 -21.21 6.85
N ARG A 69 -13.59 -21.96 6.52
CA ARG A 69 -13.58 -23.42 6.67
C ARG A 69 -13.50 -23.86 8.14
N THR A 70 -12.66 -23.19 8.91
CA THR A 70 -12.47 -23.53 10.33
C THR A 70 -13.55 -22.93 11.24
N GLN A 71 -14.30 -21.93 10.77
CA GLN A 71 -15.25 -21.12 11.54
C GLN A 71 -14.60 -20.48 12.79
N ASN A 72 -13.29 -20.33 12.77
CA ASN A 72 -12.50 -19.80 13.88
C ASN A 72 -11.78 -18.51 13.49
N TYR A 73 -12.54 -17.47 13.17
CA TYR A 73 -12.03 -16.16 12.80
C TYR A 73 -11.10 -15.56 13.86
N LYS A 74 -11.46 -15.68 15.16
CA LYS A 74 -10.62 -15.18 16.26
C LYS A 74 -9.28 -15.88 16.35
N GLY A 75 -9.25 -17.19 16.18
CA GLY A 75 -8.02 -17.97 16.13
C GLY A 75 -7.16 -17.56 14.95
N THR A 76 -7.76 -17.47 13.76
CA THR A 76 -7.08 -17.05 12.52
C THR A 76 -6.45 -15.67 12.66
N ILE A 77 -7.16 -14.68 13.23
CA ILE A 77 -6.62 -13.34 13.48
C ILE A 77 -5.43 -13.38 14.45
N LYS A 78 -5.54 -14.11 15.57
CA LYS A 78 -4.44 -14.25 16.54
C LYS A 78 -3.21 -14.88 15.91
N SER A 79 -3.40 -15.97 15.18
CA SER A 79 -2.31 -16.62 14.43
C SER A 79 -1.66 -15.67 13.43
N GLY A 80 -2.48 -14.86 12.73
CA GLY A 80 -1.99 -13.84 11.81
C GLY A 80 -1.08 -12.82 12.49
N LEU A 81 -1.50 -12.26 13.63
CA LEU A 81 -0.70 -11.30 14.40
C LEU A 81 0.60 -11.91 14.93
N ILE A 82 0.58 -13.17 15.40
CA ILE A 82 1.78 -13.87 15.88
C ILE A 82 2.76 -14.12 14.72
N ILE A 83 2.27 -14.60 13.58
CA ILE A 83 3.11 -14.87 12.41
C ILE A 83 3.73 -13.56 11.90
N MET A 84 2.96 -12.46 11.82
CA MET A 84 3.50 -11.15 11.46
C MET A 84 4.58 -10.68 12.46
N ALA A 85 4.29 -10.76 13.76
CA ALA A 85 5.26 -10.38 14.78
C ALA A 85 6.57 -11.18 14.64
N SER A 86 6.48 -12.48 14.38
CA SER A 86 7.65 -13.33 14.14
C SER A 86 8.42 -12.90 12.88
N GLY A 87 7.74 -12.53 11.81
CA GLY A 87 8.37 -11.98 10.59
C GLY A 87 9.10 -10.67 10.87
N TYR A 88 8.50 -9.75 11.64
CA TYR A 88 9.17 -8.51 12.05
C TYR A 88 10.35 -8.75 12.99
N VAL A 89 10.28 -9.75 13.89
CA VAL A 89 11.43 -10.14 14.72
C VAL A 89 12.59 -10.58 13.84
N LEU A 90 12.35 -11.41 12.82
CA LEU A 90 13.41 -11.80 11.88
C LEU A 90 14.01 -10.60 11.14
N LEU A 91 13.18 -9.65 10.71
CA LEU A 91 13.67 -8.42 10.07
C LEU A 91 14.43 -7.50 11.03
N SER A 92 14.11 -7.53 12.32
CA SER A 92 14.74 -6.67 13.31
C SER A 92 16.15 -7.07 13.70
N ILE A 93 16.61 -8.27 13.31
CA ILE A 93 17.98 -8.74 13.61
C ILE A 93 19.00 -7.98 12.75
N PRO A 94 19.89 -7.19 13.32
CA PRO A 94 20.78 -6.28 12.60
C PRO A 94 22.04 -6.99 12.09
N ILE A 95 21.88 -7.98 11.22
CA ILE A 95 23.00 -8.68 10.58
C ILE A 95 23.44 -7.86 9.37
N LEU A 96 24.70 -7.45 9.33
CA LEU A 96 25.29 -6.79 8.17
C LEU A 96 25.38 -7.76 6.99
N ALA A 97 24.87 -7.35 5.82
CA ALA A 97 24.98 -8.14 4.61
C ALA A 97 26.40 -8.01 4.02
N THR A 98 26.99 -9.14 3.72
CA THR A 98 28.34 -9.26 3.11
C THR A 98 28.27 -10.27 1.96
N SER A 99 29.28 -10.28 1.08
CA SER A 99 29.39 -11.28 0.02
C SER A 99 29.36 -12.72 0.54
N GLY A 100 29.82 -12.96 1.77
CA GLY A 100 29.86 -14.29 2.39
C GLY A 100 28.52 -14.76 2.96
N ASN A 101 27.57 -13.87 3.26
CA ASN A 101 26.32 -14.25 3.92
C ASN A 101 25.04 -13.91 3.12
N ILE A 102 25.16 -13.18 2.03
CA ILE A 102 24.01 -12.75 1.21
C ILE A 102 23.19 -13.94 0.69
N SER A 103 23.84 -15.09 0.42
CA SER A 103 23.24 -16.30 -0.11
C SER A 103 22.17 -16.91 0.79
N TRP A 104 22.24 -16.70 2.09
CA TRP A 104 21.24 -17.15 3.06
C TRP A 104 20.46 -16.01 3.70
N LEU A 105 21.07 -14.82 3.84
CA LEU A 105 20.45 -13.68 4.53
C LEU A 105 19.33 -13.04 3.68
N LEU A 106 19.52 -12.94 2.36
CA LEU A 106 18.48 -12.46 1.45
C LEU A 106 17.26 -13.41 1.38
N PRO A 107 17.41 -14.73 1.20
CA PRO A 107 16.31 -15.67 1.34
C PRO A 107 15.62 -15.62 2.71
N LEU A 108 16.36 -15.47 3.80
CA LEU A 108 15.78 -15.32 5.14
C LEU A 108 14.94 -14.03 5.24
N THR A 109 15.41 -12.93 4.67
CA THR A 109 14.65 -11.67 4.58
C THR A 109 13.38 -11.86 3.75
N CYS A 110 13.44 -12.52 2.59
CA CYS A 110 12.28 -12.86 1.78
C CYS A 110 11.29 -13.77 2.53
N PHE A 111 11.77 -14.73 3.30
CA PHE A 111 10.93 -15.58 4.15
C PHE A 111 10.23 -14.78 5.25
N ALA A 112 10.93 -13.84 5.89
CA ALA A 112 10.34 -12.93 6.87
C ALA A 112 9.23 -12.07 6.23
N LEU A 113 9.45 -11.54 5.03
CA LEU A 113 8.44 -10.81 4.26
C LEU A 113 7.24 -11.69 3.91
N PHE A 114 7.47 -12.95 3.53
CA PHE A 114 6.40 -13.92 3.29
C PHE A 114 5.57 -14.16 4.56
N MET A 115 6.22 -14.34 5.72
CA MET A 115 5.51 -14.47 7.01
C MET A 115 4.64 -13.26 7.30
N ILE A 116 5.15 -12.04 7.05
CA ILE A 116 4.39 -10.80 7.24
C ILE A 116 3.19 -10.76 6.29
N ALA A 117 3.37 -11.08 5.01
CA ALA A 117 2.29 -11.10 4.02
C ALA A 117 1.23 -12.15 4.35
N PHE A 118 1.64 -13.35 4.77
CA PHE A 118 0.73 -14.43 5.16
C PHE A 118 -0.05 -14.08 6.44
N GLY A 119 0.64 -13.60 7.47
CA GLY A 119 0.01 -13.15 8.70
C GLY A 119 -0.98 -12.01 8.47
N ASN A 120 -0.63 -11.04 7.61
CA ASN A 120 -1.54 -9.98 7.18
C ASN A 120 -2.79 -10.54 6.50
N GLY A 121 -2.63 -11.55 5.64
CA GLY A 121 -3.74 -12.25 5.00
C GLY A 121 -4.69 -12.90 5.99
N LEU A 122 -4.15 -13.52 7.04
CA LEU A 122 -4.95 -14.11 8.12
C LEU A 122 -5.69 -13.07 8.98
N PHE A 123 -5.18 -11.85 9.05
CA PHE A 123 -5.70 -10.80 9.92
C PHE A 123 -6.74 -9.91 9.22
N LYS A 124 -6.37 -9.29 8.11
CA LYS A 124 -7.04 -8.11 7.53
C LYS A 124 -8.51 -8.34 7.20
N GLY A 125 -8.83 -9.32 6.36
CA GLY A 125 -10.20 -9.62 5.95
C GLY A 125 -11.06 -10.16 7.09
N ASN A 126 -10.45 -10.97 7.94
CA ASN A 126 -11.15 -11.64 9.04
C ASN A 126 -11.55 -10.68 10.16
N LEU A 127 -10.74 -9.65 10.44
CA LEU A 127 -11.14 -8.62 11.40
C LEU A 127 -12.30 -7.79 10.88
N GLN A 128 -12.32 -7.45 9.59
CA GLN A 128 -13.45 -6.77 8.95
C GLN A 128 -14.73 -7.61 9.02
N ALA A 129 -14.62 -8.93 8.83
CA ALA A 129 -15.76 -9.84 8.97
C ALA A 129 -16.31 -9.85 10.42
N ILE A 130 -15.45 -9.83 11.44
CA ILE A 130 -15.87 -9.70 12.84
C ILE A 130 -16.58 -8.38 13.10
N VAL A 131 -16.08 -7.26 12.55
CA VAL A 131 -16.75 -5.95 12.67
C VAL A 131 -18.12 -5.99 12.00
N GLY A 132 -18.22 -6.58 10.80
CA GLY A 132 -19.50 -6.81 10.12
C GLY A 132 -20.50 -7.58 11.00
N GLN A 133 -20.07 -8.68 11.61
CA GLN A 133 -20.91 -9.50 12.49
C GLN A 133 -21.39 -8.74 13.74
N MET A 134 -20.55 -7.85 14.29
CA MET A 134 -20.98 -7.00 15.41
C MET A 134 -22.16 -6.10 15.01
N TYR A 135 -22.16 -5.57 13.79
CA TYR A 135 -23.27 -4.77 13.27
C TYR A 135 -24.48 -5.61 12.88
N ASP A 136 -24.30 -6.82 12.34
CA ASP A 136 -25.40 -7.74 12.07
C ASP A 136 -26.18 -8.06 13.36
N ASN A 137 -25.47 -8.30 14.47
CA ASN A 137 -26.09 -8.53 15.76
C ASN A 137 -26.78 -7.26 16.30
N PHE A 138 -26.15 -6.08 16.13
CA PHE A 138 -26.68 -4.81 16.55
C PHE A 138 -27.99 -4.43 15.81
N GLU A 139 -28.02 -4.66 14.50
CA GLU A 139 -29.20 -4.47 13.65
C GLU A 139 -30.31 -5.47 13.99
N ALA A 140 -29.96 -6.74 14.27
CA ALA A 140 -30.94 -7.76 14.67
C ALA A 140 -31.62 -7.42 16.02
N GLU A 141 -30.90 -6.83 16.95
CA GLU A 141 -31.47 -6.34 18.23
C GLU A 141 -32.33 -5.09 18.01
N ALA A 142 -31.90 -4.17 17.15
CA ALA A 142 -32.67 -2.96 16.81
C ALA A 142 -33.97 -3.30 16.06
N ALA A 143 -33.95 -4.32 15.21
CA ALA A 143 -35.14 -4.78 14.50
C ALA A 143 -36.29 -5.24 15.43
N LYS A 144 -35.94 -5.76 16.62
CA LYS A 144 -36.93 -6.13 17.65
C LYS A 144 -37.61 -4.90 18.30
N GLN A 145 -36.96 -3.72 18.19
CA GLN A 145 -37.47 -2.46 18.77
C GLN A 145 -38.32 -1.65 17.79
N GLY A 146 -38.28 -2.02 16.48
CA GLY A 146 -39.10 -1.45 15.43
C GLY A 146 -38.32 -0.88 14.23
N PRO A 147 -39.03 -0.46 13.18
CA PRO A 147 -38.40 -0.04 11.90
C PRO A 147 -37.49 1.18 12.04
N GLN A 148 -37.83 2.13 12.91
CA GLN A 148 -37.04 3.34 13.13
C GLN A 148 -35.70 3.02 13.80
N ALA A 149 -35.70 2.16 14.84
CA ALA A 149 -34.48 1.70 15.50
C ALA A 149 -33.56 0.92 14.55
N LEU A 150 -34.14 0.12 13.65
CA LEU A 150 -33.39 -0.59 12.62
C LEU A 150 -32.75 0.38 11.61
N ALA A 151 -33.45 1.43 11.16
CA ALA A 151 -32.88 2.44 10.27
C ALA A 151 -31.69 3.16 10.91
N GLU A 152 -31.83 3.58 12.17
CA GLU A 152 -30.73 4.19 12.95
C GLU A 152 -29.53 3.24 13.13
N ALA A 153 -29.78 1.95 13.33
CA ALA A 153 -28.72 0.95 13.46
C ALA A 153 -27.93 0.76 12.16
N LYS A 154 -28.61 0.80 11.00
CA LYS A 154 -27.97 0.75 9.68
C LYS A 154 -27.11 1.97 9.41
N ASP A 155 -27.58 3.18 9.74
CA ASP A 155 -26.77 4.41 9.61
C ASP A 155 -25.52 4.35 10.50
N LYS A 156 -25.65 3.77 11.71
CA LYS A 156 -24.50 3.54 12.59
C LYS A 156 -23.52 2.52 12.06
N ARG A 157 -23.94 1.55 11.28
CA ARG A 157 -23.05 0.60 10.62
C ARG A 157 -22.10 1.33 9.68
N ASP A 158 -22.60 2.18 8.79
CA ASP A 158 -21.80 2.92 7.84
C ASP A 158 -20.81 3.84 8.54
N SER A 159 -21.25 4.59 9.54
CA SER A 159 -20.37 5.44 10.32
C SER A 159 -19.32 4.64 11.14
N GLY A 160 -19.64 3.43 11.58
CA GLY A 160 -18.71 2.55 12.27
C GLY A 160 -17.60 2.02 11.38
N PHE A 161 -17.92 1.64 10.13
CA PHE A 161 -16.89 1.28 9.16
C PHE A 161 -16.04 2.49 8.76
N GLN A 162 -16.61 3.70 8.69
CA GLN A 162 -15.84 4.93 8.48
C GLN A 162 -14.85 5.18 9.63
N ILE A 163 -15.29 5.02 10.89
CA ILE A 163 -14.40 5.11 12.07
C ILE A 163 -13.27 4.09 11.94
N PHE A 164 -13.59 2.85 11.64
CA PHE A 164 -12.61 1.78 11.46
C PHE A 164 -11.58 2.12 10.36
N TYR A 165 -12.03 2.71 9.25
CA TYR A 165 -11.16 3.16 8.16
C TYR A 165 -10.28 4.36 8.53
N VAL A 166 -10.80 5.32 9.29
CA VAL A 166 -10.01 6.47 9.79
C VAL A 166 -8.83 5.99 10.64
N PHE A 167 -9.04 4.99 11.52
CA PHE A 167 -7.97 4.45 12.35
C PHE A 167 -6.84 3.80 11.53
N ILE A 168 -7.16 3.16 10.40
CA ILE A 168 -6.17 2.66 9.44
C ILE A 168 -5.29 3.80 8.95
N ASN A 169 -5.91 4.90 8.50
CA ASN A 169 -5.19 6.03 7.92
C ASN A 169 -4.40 6.84 8.96
N VAL A 170 -4.86 6.91 10.22
CA VAL A 170 -4.07 7.49 11.31
C VAL A 170 -2.79 6.69 11.53
N GLY A 171 -2.86 5.34 11.53
CA GLY A 171 -1.68 4.49 11.57
C GLY A 171 -0.73 4.74 10.39
N GLY A 172 -1.30 4.83 9.17
CA GLY A 172 -0.53 5.10 7.95
C GLY A 172 0.10 6.49 7.88
N LEU A 173 -0.53 7.50 8.51
CA LEU A 173 -0.01 8.87 8.56
C LEU A 173 1.24 8.98 9.44
N ILE A 174 1.27 8.29 10.58
CA ILE A 174 2.35 8.42 11.57
C ILE A 174 3.51 7.46 11.25
N ALA A 175 3.22 6.29 10.74
CA ALA A 175 4.19 5.22 10.53
C ALA A 175 5.42 5.60 9.69
N PRO A 176 5.31 6.32 8.55
CA PRO A 176 6.47 6.67 7.72
C PRO A 176 7.51 7.55 8.39
N PHE A 177 7.19 8.19 9.50
CA PHE A 177 8.15 9.00 10.27
C PHE A 177 9.04 8.16 11.20
N VAL A 178 8.59 6.96 11.59
CA VAL A 178 9.27 6.16 12.62
C VAL A 178 10.67 5.72 12.17
N ALA A 179 10.77 5.14 10.98
CA ALA A 179 12.04 4.62 10.50
C ALA A 179 13.09 5.71 10.23
N PRO A 180 12.77 6.82 9.53
CA PRO A 180 13.71 7.93 9.37
C PRO A 180 14.16 8.54 10.70
N LEU A 181 13.26 8.72 11.66
CA LEU A 181 13.60 9.28 12.97
C LEU A 181 14.57 8.37 13.74
N LEU A 182 14.30 7.07 13.81
CA LEU A 182 15.17 6.10 14.50
C LEU A 182 16.52 5.95 13.81
N ARG A 183 16.54 5.92 12.48
CA ARG A 183 17.76 5.85 11.68
C ARG A 183 18.61 7.11 11.85
N SER A 184 18.02 8.30 11.75
CA SER A 184 18.75 9.56 11.92
C SER A 184 19.29 9.69 13.34
N TRP A 185 18.47 9.40 14.36
CA TRP A 185 18.91 9.36 15.75
C TRP A 185 20.12 8.43 15.96
N TRP A 186 20.08 7.22 15.37
CA TRP A 186 21.17 6.26 15.52
C TRP A 186 22.44 6.69 14.80
N LEU A 187 22.31 7.25 13.59
CA LEU A 187 23.45 7.83 12.85
C LEU A 187 24.09 8.97 13.63
N GLU A 188 23.30 9.93 14.13
CA GLU A 188 23.80 11.07 14.91
C GLU A 188 24.49 10.62 16.22
N THR A 189 23.94 9.62 16.91
CA THR A 189 24.54 9.04 18.11
C THR A 189 25.93 8.45 17.82
N ASN A 190 26.16 7.98 16.60
CA ASN A 190 27.44 7.44 16.15
C ASN A 190 28.30 8.48 15.38
N GLY A 191 27.96 9.75 15.46
CA GLY A 191 28.72 10.85 14.83
C GLY A 191 28.57 10.91 13.30
N MET A 192 27.51 10.32 12.75
CA MET A 192 27.25 10.27 11.31
C MET A 192 25.98 11.01 10.92
N VAL A 193 25.94 11.50 9.68
CA VAL A 193 24.80 12.20 9.11
C VAL A 193 24.13 11.34 8.04
N TYR A 194 22.81 11.39 8.00
CA TYR A 194 22.00 10.69 7.00
C TYR A 194 22.28 11.18 5.59
N ASN A 195 22.54 10.23 4.68
CA ASN A 195 22.59 10.46 3.25
C ASN A 195 21.91 9.29 2.52
N ALA A 196 20.89 9.57 1.73
CA ALA A 196 20.06 8.55 1.08
C ALA A 196 20.77 7.79 -0.05
N GLN A 197 21.79 8.39 -0.67
CA GLN A 197 22.52 7.82 -1.82
C GLN A 197 23.82 7.13 -1.40
N LEU A 198 24.38 7.49 -0.26
CA LEU A 198 25.66 6.99 0.21
C LEU A 198 25.73 5.45 0.34
N PRO A 199 24.69 4.74 0.83
CA PRO A 199 24.71 3.29 0.89
C PRO A 199 24.97 2.59 -0.45
N ALA A 200 24.41 3.09 -1.54
CA ALA A 200 24.61 2.52 -2.88
C ALA A 200 26.07 2.66 -3.34
N LEU A 201 26.67 3.82 -3.14
CA LEU A 201 28.07 4.07 -3.47
C LEU A 201 29.02 3.26 -2.58
N CYS A 202 28.71 3.10 -1.29
CA CYS A 202 29.47 2.25 -0.38
C CYS A 202 29.47 0.78 -0.85
N HIS A 203 28.31 0.24 -1.24
CA HIS A 203 28.23 -1.11 -1.79
C HIS A 203 29.02 -1.27 -3.10
N GLN A 204 28.92 -0.28 -4.00
CA GLN A 204 29.70 -0.29 -5.24
C GLN A 204 31.19 -0.33 -4.96
N TYR A 205 31.68 0.51 -4.04
CA TYR A 205 33.09 0.58 -3.67
C TYR A 205 33.58 -0.72 -3.02
N ILE A 206 32.81 -1.29 -2.08
CA ILE A 206 33.18 -2.53 -1.40
C ILE A 206 33.23 -3.72 -2.36
N ASN A 207 32.31 -3.77 -3.31
CA ASN A 207 32.21 -4.90 -4.27
C ASN A 207 33.23 -4.80 -5.39
N ASP A 208 33.48 -3.62 -5.93
CA ASP A 208 34.37 -3.39 -7.06
C ASP A 208 34.95 -1.96 -7.04
N ALA A 209 35.90 -1.71 -6.16
CA ALA A 209 36.59 -0.40 -6.06
C ALA A 209 37.35 -0.06 -7.36
N ALA A 210 37.93 -1.05 -8.03
CA ALA A 210 38.73 -0.84 -9.24
C ALA A 210 37.85 -0.51 -10.47
N GLY A 211 36.63 -1.07 -10.54
CA GLY A 211 35.67 -0.80 -11.59
C GLY A 211 34.86 0.47 -11.37
N MET A 212 35.00 1.11 -10.20
CA MET A 212 34.29 2.35 -9.89
C MET A 212 34.88 3.53 -10.67
N GLY A 213 34.07 4.20 -11.49
CA GLY A 213 34.51 5.35 -12.28
C GLY A 213 34.98 6.51 -11.39
N ALA A 214 35.89 7.35 -11.92
CA ALA A 214 36.51 8.45 -11.16
C ALA A 214 35.45 9.40 -10.55
N GLN A 215 34.39 9.75 -11.29
CA GLN A 215 33.33 10.60 -10.79
C GLN A 215 32.53 9.95 -9.66
N ALA A 216 32.23 8.65 -9.74
CA ALA A 216 31.54 7.93 -8.68
C ALA A 216 32.38 7.86 -7.40
N LEU A 217 33.71 7.70 -7.54
CA LEU A 217 34.65 7.72 -6.40
C LEU A 217 34.70 9.11 -5.76
N GLU A 218 34.79 10.18 -6.55
CA GLU A 218 34.74 11.56 -6.06
C GLU A 218 33.43 11.85 -5.33
N ASN A 219 32.30 11.42 -5.90
CA ASN A 219 31.00 11.53 -5.26
C ASN A 219 30.95 10.79 -3.92
N LEU A 220 31.48 9.56 -3.88
CA LEU A 220 31.58 8.78 -2.63
C LEU A 220 32.40 9.50 -1.57
N GLN A 221 33.59 10.00 -1.92
CA GLN A 221 34.46 10.71 -0.99
C GLN A 221 33.80 11.99 -0.43
N THR A 222 33.15 12.76 -1.30
CA THR A 222 32.44 13.99 -0.94
C THR A 222 31.28 13.70 0.01
N MET A 223 30.43 12.70 -0.33
CA MET A 223 29.32 12.30 0.53
C MET A 223 29.79 11.69 1.85
N MET A 224 30.85 10.87 1.84
CA MET A 224 31.39 10.25 3.05
C MET A 224 31.95 11.32 3.98
N THR A 225 32.67 12.32 3.48
CA THR A 225 33.15 13.45 4.27
C THR A 225 32.02 14.23 4.90
N THR A 226 30.97 14.53 4.11
CA THR A 226 29.78 15.25 4.60
C THR A 226 29.02 14.43 5.64
N ALA A 227 29.03 13.10 5.51
CA ALA A 227 28.39 12.19 6.44
C ALA A 227 29.21 11.94 7.73
N GLY A 228 30.40 12.53 7.87
CA GLY A 228 31.26 12.39 9.05
C GLY A 228 32.21 11.18 9.00
N GLY A 229 32.35 10.52 7.83
CA GLY A 229 33.28 9.39 7.67
C GLY A 229 34.72 9.82 7.34
N ASN A 230 35.67 8.90 7.54
CA ASN A 230 37.08 9.12 7.26
C ASN A 230 37.45 8.64 5.85
N ILE A 231 37.88 9.54 4.97
CA ILE A 231 38.29 9.19 3.60
C ILE A 231 39.67 8.54 3.50
N ALA A 232 40.51 8.63 4.55
CA ALA A 232 41.82 7.98 4.55
C ALA A 232 41.72 6.43 4.58
N ASP A 233 40.65 5.90 5.18
CA ASP A 233 40.29 4.48 5.10
C ASP A 233 38.83 4.38 4.63
N LEU A 234 38.65 4.56 3.32
CA LEU A 234 37.33 4.63 2.71
C LEU A 234 36.57 3.30 2.80
N ALA A 235 37.29 2.17 2.74
CA ALA A 235 36.67 0.84 2.84
C ALA A 235 36.05 0.61 4.23
N ALA A 236 36.81 0.88 5.28
CA ALA A 236 36.31 0.78 6.66
C ALA A 236 35.18 1.77 6.92
N SER A 237 35.28 3.00 6.42
CA SER A 237 34.23 4.01 6.55
C SER A 237 32.94 3.60 5.85
N CYS A 238 33.02 3.01 4.65
CA CYS A 238 31.86 2.47 3.95
C CYS A 238 31.19 1.33 4.72
N GLN A 239 31.98 0.38 5.24
CA GLN A 239 31.44 -0.72 6.05
C GLN A 239 30.77 -0.21 7.33
N ASN A 240 31.41 0.71 8.03
CA ASN A 240 30.87 1.30 9.25
C ASN A 240 29.60 2.10 8.99
N TYR A 241 29.57 2.91 7.93
CA TYR A 241 28.36 3.66 7.54
C TYR A 241 27.19 2.72 7.22
N LEU A 242 27.42 1.68 6.41
CA LEU A 242 26.40 0.69 6.06
C LEU A 242 25.88 -0.04 7.30
N GLN A 243 26.76 -0.40 8.23
CA GLN A 243 26.36 -1.05 9.47
C GLN A 243 25.43 -0.15 10.28
N ILE A 244 25.86 1.07 10.61
CA ILE A 244 25.10 2.00 11.45
C ILE A 244 23.79 2.40 10.76
N PHE A 245 23.84 2.68 9.46
CA PHE A 245 22.65 3.03 8.67
C PHE A 245 21.57 1.92 8.72
N ASN A 246 21.98 0.66 8.51
CA ASN A 246 21.07 -0.47 8.52
C ASN A 246 20.59 -0.84 9.93
N GLU A 247 21.44 -0.74 10.95
CA GLU A 247 21.03 -0.90 12.35
C GLU A 247 19.89 0.07 12.72
N GLY A 248 20.00 1.34 12.30
CA GLY A 248 18.95 2.33 12.51
C GLY A 248 17.62 1.96 11.87
N ILE A 249 17.63 1.32 10.68
CA ILE A 249 16.42 0.78 10.05
C ILE A 249 15.91 -0.44 10.83
N HIS A 250 16.78 -1.33 11.29
CA HIS A 250 16.38 -2.50 12.08
C HIS A 250 15.67 -2.10 13.38
N TYR A 251 16.02 -0.99 14.02
CA TYR A 251 15.25 -0.44 15.15
C TYR A 251 13.81 -0.12 14.80
N SER A 252 13.53 0.31 13.56
CA SER A 252 12.15 0.55 13.13
C SER A 252 11.32 -0.74 13.05
N PHE A 253 11.94 -1.85 12.71
CA PHE A 253 11.27 -3.15 12.72
C PHE A 253 10.96 -3.64 14.15
N ILE A 254 11.79 -3.28 15.15
CA ILE A 254 11.44 -3.50 16.56
C ILE A 254 10.19 -2.70 16.94
N ALA A 255 10.04 -1.46 16.46
CA ALA A 255 8.81 -0.69 16.66
C ALA A 255 7.61 -1.39 15.99
N SER A 256 7.77 -2.03 14.84
CA SER A 256 6.74 -2.85 14.21
C SER A 256 6.38 -4.08 15.05
N VAL A 257 7.36 -4.76 15.66
CA VAL A 257 7.12 -5.86 16.61
C VAL A 257 6.29 -5.38 17.79
N ALA A 258 6.67 -4.25 18.39
CA ALA A 258 5.93 -3.67 19.51
C ALA A 258 4.47 -3.34 19.14
N ALA A 259 4.26 -2.76 17.96
CA ALA A 259 2.92 -2.47 17.44
C ALA A 259 2.09 -3.76 17.24
N MET A 260 2.68 -4.84 16.73
CA MET A 260 2.00 -6.14 16.60
C MET A 260 1.66 -6.75 17.96
N CYS A 261 2.57 -6.67 18.93
CA CYS A 261 2.30 -7.16 20.29
C CYS A 261 1.17 -6.36 20.96
N ILE A 262 1.17 -5.03 20.83
CA ILE A 262 0.09 -4.18 21.34
C ILE A 262 -1.25 -4.54 20.67
N SER A 263 -1.26 -4.70 19.36
CA SER A 263 -2.44 -5.11 18.59
C SER A 263 -2.97 -6.47 19.07
N LEU A 264 -2.08 -7.44 19.27
CA LEU A 264 -2.42 -8.78 19.77
C LEU A 264 -3.01 -8.72 21.20
N VAL A 265 -2.39 -7.95 22.09
CA VAL A 265 -2.87 -7.76 23.47
C VAL A 265 -4.27 -7.13 23.48
N ILE A 266 -4.48 -6.05 22.72
CA ILE A 266 -5.80 -5.40 22.59
C ILE A 266 -6.84 -6.40 22.10
N PHE A 267 -6.50 -7.15 21.03
CA PHE A 267 -7.41 -8.15 20.48
C PHE A 267 -7.71 -9.27 21.47
N PHE A 268 -6.70 -9.80 22.16
CA PHE A 268 -6.85 -10.86 23.14
C PHE A 268 -7.73 -10.44 24.34
N LEU A 269 -7.48 -9.28 24.93
CA LEU A 269 -8.26 -8.75 26.05
C LEU A 269 -9.72 -8.46 25.65
N SER A 270 -9.94 -8.12 24.38
CA SER A 270 -11.27 -7.77 23.86
C SER A 270 -12.01 -8.93 23.19
N GLN A 271 -11.43 -10.11 23.08
CA GLN A 271 -11.99 -11.24 22.31
C GLN A 271 -13.40 -11.68 22.78
N LYS A 272 -13.76 -11.43 24.04
CA LYS A 272 -15.10 -11.71 24.58
C LYS A 272 -16.18 -10.81 23.98
N LYS A 273 -15.80 -9.60 23.48
CA LYS A 273 -16.71 -8.65 22.83
C LYS A 273 -16.95 -8.99 21.36
N PHE A 274 -16.14 -9.87 20.79
CA PHE A 274 -16.21 -10.33 19.40
C PHE A 274 -17.00 -11.62 19.29
N ARG A 275 -17.78 -11.75 18.22
CA ARG A 275 -18.43 -13.02 17.84
C ARG A 275 -17.90 -13.41 16.47
N ASN A 276 -17.71 -14.72 16.25
CA ASN A 276 -17.40 -15.21 14.91
C ASN A 276 -18.58 -14.94 13.98
N PRO A 277 -18.35 -14.58 12.71
CA PRO A 277 -19.40 -14.48 11.72
C PRO A 277 -20.24 -15.75 11.66
N ALA A 278 -21.55 -15.61 11.55
CA ALA A 278 -22.46 -16.73 11.42
C ALA A 278 -22.18 -17.45 10.09
N LYS A 279 -22.28 -18.78 10.10
CA LYS A 279 -22.22 -19.59 8.88
C LYS A 279 -23.37 -19.15 7.98
N LYS A 280 -23.04 -18.71 6.76
CA LYS A 280 -24.08 -18.36 5.76
C LYS A 280 -24.82 -19.64 5.41
N GLU A 281 -26.03 -19.81 5.92
CA GLU A 281 -26.92 -20.85 5.42
C GLU A 281 -27.28 -20.54 3.97
N ALA A 282 -27.11 -21.51 3.09
CA ALA A 282 -27.65 -21.42 1.74
C ALA A 282 -29.16 -21.21 1.86
N VAL A 283 -29.68 -20.17 1.25
CA VAL A 283 -31.13 -19.92 1.21
C VAL A 283 -31.79 -21.14 0.55
N LYS A 284 -32.28 -22.07 1.36
CA LYS A 284 -33.05 -23.21 0.92
C LYS A 284 -34.50 -22.75 0.77
N GLY A 285 -35.09 -22.93 -0.42
CA GLY A 285 -36.53 -23.00 -0.53
C GLY A 285 -37.26 -21.97 -1.37
N VAL A 286 -36.68 -21.49 -2.48
CA VAL A 286 -37.51 -20.92 -3.57
C VAL A 286 -37.36 -21.86 -4.76
N GLU A 287 -38.40 -22.60 -5.10
CA GLU A 287 -38.47 -23.36 -6.36
C GLU A 287 -38.76 -22.40 -7.50
N TYR A 288 -37.78 -22.16 -8.34
CA TYR A 288 -37.89 -21.38 -9.57
C TYR A 288 -38.27 -22.28 -10.74
N THR A 289 -39.10 -21.76 -11.63
CA THR A 289 -39.41 -22.41 -12.90
C THR A 289 -38.17 -22.55 -13.79
N ALA A 290 -38.20 -23.41 -14.79
CA ALA A 290 -37.07 -23.59 -15.70
C ALA A 290 -36.74 -22.31 -16.47
N GLU A 291 -37.75 -21.51 -16.84
CA GLU A 291 -37.59 -20.22 -17.51
C GLU A 291 -36.97 -19.17 -16.59
N GLU A 292 -37.40 -19.08 -15.34
CA GLU A 292 -36.81 -18.18 -14.33
C GLU A 292 -35.34 -18.53 -14.03
N LYS A 293 -35.01 -19.82 -13.93
CA LYS A 293 -33.62 -20.29 -13.77
C LYS A 293 -32.76 -19.89 -14.97
N LEU A 294 -33.29 -20.00 -16.19
CA LEU A 294 -32.57 -19.61 -17.41
C LEU A 294 -32.36 -18.08 -17.48
N ALA A 295 -33.39 -17.30 -17.14
CA ALA A 295 -33.28 -15.84 -17.09
C ALA A 295 -32.29 -15.37 -16.04
N MET A 296 -32.32 -15.94 -14.82
CA MET A 296 -31.36 -15.68 -13.77
C MET A 296 -29.91 -16.05 -14.16
N ALA A 297 -29.74 -17.20 -14.84
CA ALA A 297 -28.42 -17.61 -15.31
C ALA A 297 -27.86 -16.64 -16.36
N LYS A 298 -28.71 -16.14 -17.26
CA LYS A 298 -28.34 -15.13 -18.26
C LYS A 298 -27.96 -13.80 -17.63
N GLU A 299 -28.72 -13.34 -16.64
CA GLU A 299 -28.44 -12.13 -15.88
C GLU A 299 -27.11 -12.26 -15.09
N ILE A 300 -26.90 -13.36 -14.35
CA ILE A 300 -25.67 -13.66 -13.63
C ILE A 300 -24.48 -13.64 -14.60
N LYS A 301 -24.62 -14.24 -15.77
CA LYS A 301 -23.57 -14.28 -16.79
C LYS A 301 -23.18 -12.86 -17.27
N GLN A 302 -24.17 -12.00 -17.52
CA GLN A 302 -23.92 -10.60 -17.93
C GLN A 302 -23.24 -9.80 -16.81
N ARG A 303 -23.70 -9.96 -15.57
CA ARG A 303 -23.10 -9.32 -14.39
C ARG A 303 -21.66 -9.77 -14.17
N MET A 304 -21.35 -11.06 -14.33
CA MET A 304 -20.01 -11.60 -14.23
C MET A 304 -19.10 -11.07 -15.35
N TYR A 305 -19.58 -10.96 -16.59
CA TYR A 305 -18.82 -10.32 -17.66
C TYR A 305 -18.49 -8.85 -17.35
N ALA A 306 -19.44 -8.09 -16.82
CA ALA A 306 -19.22 -6.71 -16.40
C ALA A 306 -18.16 -6.62 -15.28
N LEU A 307 -18.22 -7.53 -14.31
CA LEU A 307 -17.23 -7.62 -13.25
C LEU A 307 -15.83 -7.91 -13.82
N PHE A 308 -15.67 -8.96 -14.63
CA PHE A 308 -14.37 -9.32 -15.19
C PHE A 308 -13.80 -8.24 -16.12
N ALA A 309 -14.64 -7.54 -16.89
CA ALA A 309 -14.21 -6.42 -17.70
C ALA A 309 -13.64 -5.28 -16.84
N VAL A 310 -14.31 -4.92 -15.75
CA VAL A 310 -13.82 -3.89 -14.82
C VAL A 310 -12.56 -4.35 -14.10
N LEU A 311 -12.50 -5.62 -13.64
CA LEU A 311 -11.30 -6.19 -13.01
C LEU A 311 -10.10 -6.16 -13.95
N GLY A 312 -10.27 -6.51 -15.22
CA GLY A 312 -9.20 -6.45 -16.22
C GLY A 312 -8.62 -5.05 -16.39
N ILE A 313 -9.46 -4.01 -16.37
CA ILE A 313 -9.01 -2.61 -16.46
C ILE A 313 -8.31 -2.15 -15.17
N VAL A 314 -8.85 -2.54 -14.04
CA VAL A 314 -8.35 -2.11 -12.72
C VAL A 314 -6.96 -2.69 -12.42
N ILE A 315 -6.58 -3.83 -13.00
CA ILE A 315 -5.19 -4.35 -12.95
C ILE A 315 -4.19 -3.28 -13.40
N PHE A 316 -4.44 -2.66 -14.55
CA PHE A 316 -3.56 -1.65 -15.12
C PHE A 316 -3.55 -0.34 -14.30
N PHE A 317 -4.70 0.03 -13.74
CA PHE A 317 -4.76 1.16 -12.80
C PHE A 317 -3.87 0.92 -11.58
N TRP A 318 -4.00 -0.23 -10.89
CA TRP A 318 -3.21 -0.54 -9.71
C TRP A 318 -1.71 -0.66 -9.99
N PHE A 319 -1.35 -1.18 -11.17
CA PHE A 319 0.03 -1.15 -11.64
C PHE A 319 0.62 0.27 -11.68
N SER A 320 -0.12 1.23 -12.23
CA SER A 320 0.33 2.62 -12.29
C SER A 320 0.23 3.31 -10.92
N PHE A 321 -0.87 3.15 -10.20
CA PHE A 321 -1.12 3.83 -8.93
C PHE A 321 -0.10 3.44 -7.85
N HIS A 322 0.19 2.15 -7.68
CA HIS A 322 1.11 1.68 -6.65
C HIS A 322 2.59 1.98 -6.93
N GLN A 323 2.92 2.62 -8.06
CA GLN A 323 4.23 3.24 -8.26
C GLN A 323 4.50 4.37 -7.24
N ASN A 324 3.49 4.85 -6.53
CA ASN A 324 3.65 5.80 -5.43
C ASN A 324 4.55 5.28 -4.29
N GLY A 325 4.50 3.98 -4.01
CA GLY A 325 5.35 3.31 -3.01
C GLY A 325 6.68 2.78 -3.57
N MET A 326 6.90 2.84 -4.87
CA MET A 326 8.10 2.30 -5.53
C MET A 326 8.85 3.34 -6.35
N SER A 327 8.48 3.57 -7.61
CA SER A 327 9.20 4.51 -8.49
C SER A 327 9.18 5.94 -7.96
N LEU A 328 8.09 6.36 -7.32
CA LEU A 328 8.01 7.68 -6.71
C LEU A 328 8.89 7.80 -5.44
N SER A 329 9.09 6.71 -4.71
CA SER A 329 10.04 6.66 -3.59
C SER A 329 11.49 6.78 -4.06
N PHE A 330 11.85 6.15 -5.18
CA PHE A 330 13.15 6.35 -5.81
C PHE A 330 13.31 7.76 -6.35
N PHE A 331 12.29 8.33 -6.97
CA PHE A 331 12.30 9.72 -7.43
C PHE A 331 12.48 10.70 -6.27
N ALA A 332 11.83 10.46 -5.15
CA ALA A 332 12.01 11.26 -3.93
C ALA A 332 13.44 11.17 -3.38
N ARG A 333 14.08 10.00 -3.47
CA ARG A 333 15.47 9.80 -3.06
C ARG A 333 16.46 10.49 -4.00
N ASP A 334 16.28 10.32 -5.32
CA ASP A 334 17.31 10.67 -6.31
C ASP A 334 17.15 12.10 -6.84
N PHE A 335 15.92 12.55 -7.11
CA PHE A 335 15.64 13.80 -7.81
C PHE A 335 15.03 14.91 -6.95
N VAL A 336 14.59 14.60 -5.74
CA VAL A 336 14.01 15.61 -4.83
C VAL A 336 15.01 15.94 -3.73
N ASP A 337 15.02 17.20 -3.30
CA ASP A 337 15.82 17.59 -2.14
C ASP A 337 15.31 16.89 -0.87
N SER A 338 16.08 15.92 -0.41
CA SER A 338 15.80 15.12 0.79
C SER A 338 16.65 15.53 2.00
N SER A 339 17.31 16.69 1.94
CA SER A 339 18.15 17.18 3.05
C SER A 339 17.36 17.42 4.34
N ALA A 340 16.13 17.92 4.22
CA ALA A 340 15.24 18.20 5.35
C ALA A 340 14.23 17.07 5.63
N VAL A 341 13.85 16.29 4.62
CA VAL A 341 12.79 15.27 4.73
C VAL A 341 13.22 13.99 4.03
N ALA A 342 13.39 12.93 4.78
CA ALA A 342 13.77 11.63 4.23
C ALA A 342 12.73 11.11 3.22
N PRO A 343 13.15 10.40 2.15
CA PRO A 343 12.28 9.97 1.05
C PRO A 343 11.05 9.16 1.48
N GLU A 344 11.18 8.37 2.53
CA GLU A 344 10.12 7.51 3.06
C GLU A 344 8.95 8.31 3.65
N VAL A 345 9.22 9.49 4.20
CA VAL A 345 8.23 10.36 4.85
C VAL A 345 7.15 10.82 3.86
N TRP A 346 7.50 10.97 2.59
CA TRP A 346 6.54 11.40 1.57
C TRP A 346 5.36 10.45 1.40
N GLN A 347 5.50 9.18 1.78
CA GLN A 347 4.39 8.23 1.78
C GLN A 347 3.28 8.57 2.81
N ALA A 348 3.58 9.38 3.84
CA ALA A 348 2.58 9.87 4.79
C ALA A 348 1.56 10.85 4.17
N ILE A 349 1.88 11.46 3.04
CA ILE A 349 1.02 12.43 2.37
C ILE A 349 -0.25 11.79 1.81
N ASN A 350 -0.18 10.56 1.32
CA ASN A 350 -1.38 9.86 0.85
C ASN A 350 -2.40 9.65 1.98
N PRO A 351 -2.10 9.02 3.15
CA PRO A 351 -3.03 8.93 4.26
C PRO A 351 -3.53 10.28 4.77
N PHE A 352 -2.67 11.30 4.79
CA PHE A 352 -3.09 12.66 5.14
C PHE A 352 -4.20 13.16 4.21
N PHE A 353 -3.98 13.10 2.91
CA PHE A 353 -4.98 13.54 1.94
C PHE A 353 -6.23 12.64 1.96
N VAL A 354 -6.11 11.34 2.20
CA VAL A 354 -7.27 10.46 2.37
C VAL A 354 -8.17 10.98 3.51
N ILE A 355 -7.60 11.32 4.67
CA ILE A 355 -8.37 11.82 5.82
C ILE A 355 -9.05 13.15 5.49
N VAL A 356 -8.33 14.08 4.86
CA VAL A 356 -8.81 15.44 4.58
C VAL A 356 -9.78 15.47 3.41
N LEU A 357 -9.50 14.74 2.33
CA LEU A 357 -10.28 14.84 1.09
C LEU A 357 -11.52 13.95 1.07
N THR A 358 -11.56 12.86 1.84
CA THR A 358 -12.72 11.96 1.86
C THR A 358 -14.02 12.71 2.18
N PRO A 359 -14.13 13.50 3.27
CA PRO A 359 -15.37 14.24 3.56
C PRO A 359 -15.70 15.28 2.49
N ILE A 360 -14.69 15.90 1.87
CA ILE A 360 -14.88 16.90 0.81
C ILE A 360 -15.47 16.24 -0.44
N ILE A 361 -14.89 15.14 -0.88
CA ILE A 361 -15.36 14.39 -2.07
C ILE A 361 -16.76 13.82 -1.84
N MET A 362 -17.04 13.30 -0.65
CA MET A 362 -18.39 12.84 -0.29
C MET A 362 -19.40 13.99 -0.28
N ALA A 363 -19.05 15.16 0.22
CA ALA A 363 -19.90 16.35 0.18
C ALA A 363 -20.19 16.79 -1.26
N ILE A 364 -19.19 16.78 -2.15
CA ILE A 364 -19.34 17.10 -3.57
C ILE A 364 -20.32 16.11 -4.25
N PHE A 365 -20.11 14.80 -4.05
CA PHE A 365 -21.02 13.80 -4.63
C PHE A 365 -22.43 13.91 -4.07
N GLY A 366 -22.58 14.14 -2.77
CA GLY A 366 -23.89 14.37 -2.15
C GLY A 366 -24.58 15.64 -2.67
N ALA A 367 -23.86 16.71 -2.91
CA ALA A 367 -24.40 17.94 -3.51
C ALA A 367 -24.84 17.73 -4.97
N LEU A 368 -24.06 16.98 -5.75
CA LEU A 368 -24.42 16.62 -7.13
C LEU A 368 -25.69 15.73 -7.17
N ALA A 369 -25.78 14.74 -6.29
CA ALA A 369 -26.94 13.88 -6.19
C ALA A 369 -28.21 14.66 -5.83
N ARG A 370 -28.13 15.57 -4.83
CA ARG A 370 -29.25 16.46 -4.47
C ARG A 370 -29.73 17.36 -5.59
N ARG A 371 -28.84 17.69 -6.56
CA ARG A 371 -29.17 18.46 -7.75
C ARG A 371 -29.65 17.61 -8.95
N GLY A 372 -29.89 16.30 -8.73
CA GLY A 372 -30.29 15.38 -9.80
C GLY A 372 -29.17 15.08 -10.82
N LYS A 373 -27.92 15.42 -10.51
CA LYS A 373 -26.72 15.18 -11.35
C LYS A 373 -25.87 14.07 -10.78
N GLU A 374 -26.49 12.97 -10.37
CA GLU A 374 -25.76 11.83 -9.82
C GLU A 374 -24.83 11.21 -10.89
N ILE A 375 -23.56 11.06 -10.54
CA ILE A 375 -22.57 10.41 -11.40
C ILE A 375 -22.56 8.92 -11.06
N SER A 376 -22.72 8.07 -12.07
CA SER A 376 -22.71 6.62 -11.88
C SER A 376 -21.35 6.10 -11.40
N THR A 377 -21.36 4.97 -10.70
CA THR A 377 -20.12 4.35 -10.18
C THR A 377 -19.09 4.08 -11.27
N PRO A 378 -19.42 3.52 -12.44
CA PRO A 378 -18.46 3.34 -13.54
C PRO A 378 -17.84 4.66 -14.03
N LYS A 379 -18.63 5.73 -14.12
CA LYS A 379 -18.11 7.06 -14.51
C LYS A 379 -17.13 7.61 -13.48
N LYS A 380 -17.43 7.46 -12.18
CA LYS A 380 -16.52 7.89 -11.11
C LYS A 380 -15.18 7.15 -11.21
N ILE A 381 -15.20 5.83 -11.44
CA ILE A 381 -13.98 5.04 -11.62
C ILE A 381 -13.18 5.54 -12.83
N GLY A 382 -13.83 5.80 -13.97
CA GLY A 382 -13.17 6.36 -15.15
C GLY A 382 -12.56 7.74 -14.91
N ILE A 383 -13.24 8.62 -14.15
CA ILE A 383 -12.70 9.93 -13.73
C ILE A 383 -11.48 9.76 -12.82
N GLY A 384 -11.49 8.78 -11.89
CA GLY A 384 -10.33 8.47 -11.07
C GLY A 384 -9.10 8.07 -11.91
N MET A 385 -9.31 7.26 -12.95
CA MET A 385 -8.24 6.87 -13.88
C MET A 385 -7.70 8.07 -14.68
N LEU A 386 -8.58 8.99 -15.10
CA LEU A 386 -8.18 10.25 -15.73
C LEU A 386 -7.28 11.07 -14.82
N ILE A 387 -7.68 11.26 -13.56
CA ILE A 387 -6.93 12.06 -12.57
C ILE A 387 -5.56 11.44 -12.30
N ALA A 388 -5.48 10.10 -12.17
CA ALA A 388 -4.19 9.40 -12.01
C ALA A 388 -3.29 9.61 -13.24
N GLY A 389 -3.84 9.50 -14.44
CA GLY A 389 -3.11 9.78 -15.68
C GLY A 389 -2.55 11.21 -15.71
N LEU A 390 -3.34 12.20 -15.29
CA LEU A 390 -2.91 13.60 -15.20
C LEU A 390 -1.80 13.82 -14.17
N ALA A 391 -1.79 13.07 -13.05
CA ALA A 391 -0.69 13.10 -12.08
C ALA A 391 0.64 12.67 -12.72
N PHE A 392 0.62 11.61 -13.52
CA PHE A 392 1.82 11.14 -14.23
C PHE A 392 2.20 12.06 -15.42
N VAL A 393 1.23 12.67 -16.10
CA VAL A 393 1.53 13.72 -17.10
C VAL A 393 2.22 14.91 -16.44
N PHE A 394 1.76 15.34 -15.27
CA PHE A 394 2.41 16.40 -14.50
C PHE A 394 3.88 16.07 -14.22
N LEU A 395 4.19 14.86 -13.73
CA LEU A 395 5.56 14.41 -13.48
C LEU A 395 6.39 14.32 -14.78
N ALA A 396 5.79 13.84 -15.87
CA ALA A 396 6.45 13.74 -17.17
C ALA A 396 6.83 15.12 -17.70
N VAL A 397 5.89 16.06 -17.70
CA VAL A 397 6.14 17.45 -18.15
C VAL A 397 7.18 18.12 -17.26
N PHE A 398 7.07 17.96 -15.93
CA PHE A 398 8.06 18.50 -15.01
C PHE A 398 9.46 17.94 -15.30
N SER A 399 9.58 16.63 -15.52
CA SER A 399 10.85 15.97 -15.83
C SER A 399 11.44 16.40 -17.17
N ILE A 400 10.60 16.68 -18.19
CA ILE A 400 11.02 17.27 -19.47
C ILE A 400 11.58 18.68 -19.26
N LEU A 401 10.86 19.53 -18.52
CA LEU A 401 11.27 20.92 -18.27
C LEU A 401 12.59 21.00 -17.50
N LYS A 402 12.85 20.02 -16.64
CA LYS A 402 14.10 19.87 -15.90
C LYS A 402 15.21 19.19 -16.74
N GLY A 403 14.88 18.56 -17.84
CA GLY A 403 15.84 17.81 -18.64
C GLY A 403 16.39 16.56 -17.97
N TYR A 404 15.63 15.95 -17.04
CA TYR A 404 16.10 14.81 -16.28
C TYR A 404 16.43 13.60 -17.19
N PRO A 405 17.68 13.08 -17.13
CA PRO A 405 18.06 11.86 -17.82
C PRO A 405 17.47 10.62 -17.12
N SER A 406 17.96 9.43 -17.43
CA SER A 406 17.67 8.23 -16.64
C SER A 406 18.27 8.36 -15.22
N ALA A 407 17.72 7.62 -14.26
CA ALA A 407 18.24 7.68 -12.89
C ALA A 407 19.70 7.21 -12.80
N GLU A 408 20.11 6.23 -13.61
CA GLU A 408 21.49 5.77 -13.69
C GLU A 408 22.41 6.89 -14.19
N ALA A 409 22.04 7.56 -15.28
CA ALA A 409 22.82 8.68 -15.83
C ALA A 409 22.87 9.88 -14.86
N TYR A 410 21.76 10.18 -14.17
CA TYR A 410 21.71 11.27 -13.19
C TYR A 410 22.65 11.01 -12.00
N LYS A 411 22.64 9.80 -11.45
CA LYS A 411 23.54 9.39 -10.34
C LYS A 411 25.01 9.41 -10.72
N ALA A 412 25.33 9.31 -12.00
CA ALA A 412 26.70 9.41 -12.51
C ALA A 412 27.23 10.87 -12.63
N LEU A 413 26.35 11.88 -12.49
CA LEU A 413 26.75 13.30 -12.53
C LEU A 413 27.52 13.69 -11.25
N PRO A 414 28.34 14.77 -11.29
CA PRO A 414 28.93 15.38 -10.10
C PRO A 414 27.83 15.76 -9.08
N ILE A 415 28.11 15.58 -7.80
CA ILE A 415 27.14 15.89 -6.72
C ILE A 415 26.67 17.34 -6.80
N ALA A 416 27.57 18.28 -7.09
CA ALA A 416 27.23 19.69 -7.21
C ALA A 416 26.14 19.93 -8.28
N GLU A 417 26.23 19.24 -9.42
CA GLU A 417 25.22 19.32 -10.48
C GLU A 417 23.91 18.66 -10.06
N GLN A 418 23.98 17.47 -9.43
CA GLN A 418 22.79 16.80 -8.89
C GLN A 418 22.06 17.69 -7.88
N MET A 419 22.78 18.30 -6.94
CA MET A 419 22.19 19.17 -5.90
C MET A 419 21.59 20.44 -6.48
N ALA A 420 22.22 21.04 -7.49
CA ALA A 420 21.72 22.25 -8.14
C ALA A 420 20.41 22.02 -8.92
N ASP A 421 20.21 20.80 -9.42
CA ASP A 421 19.07 20.44 -10.26
C ASP A 421 17.95 19.68 -9.54
N LYS A 422 18.05 19.48 -8.23
CA LYS A 422 17.01 18.80 -7.45
C LYS A 422 15.64 19.46 -7.59
N ALA A 423 14.61 18.64 -7.66
CA ALA A 423 13.23 19.08 -7.62
C ALA A 423 12.87 19.59 -6.22
N HIS A 424 12.04 20.61 -6.19
CA HIS A 424 11.48 21.10 -4.94
C HIS A 424 10.37 20.16 -4.42
N TRP A 425 10.22 20.04 -3.12
CA TRP A 425 9.29 19.12 -2.42
C TRP A 425 7.81 19.25 -2.84
N TRP A 426 7.36 20.42 -3.29
CA TRP A 426 5.96 20.61 -3.69
C TRP A 426 5.54 19.73 -4.87
N VAL A 427 6.49 19.28 -5.70
CA VAL A 427 6.24 18.35 -6.82
C VAL A 427 5.67 17.03 -6.31
N LEU A 428 6.23 16.51 -5.21
CA LEU A 428 5.71 15.30 -4.57
C LEU A 428 4.34 15.54 -3.95
N ILE A 429 4.13 16.65 -3.25
CA ILE A 429 2.83 16.99 -2.65
C ILE A 429 1.74 17.08 -3.72
N ALA A 430 2.00 17.77 -4.85
CA ALA A 430 1.06 17.85 -5.95
C ALA A 430 0.76 16.48 -6.56
N THR A 431 1.78 15.64 -6.75
CA THR A 431 1.62 14.29 -7.29
C THR A 431 0.77 13.42 -6.36
N TYR A 432 1.10 13.38 -5.06
CA TYR A 432 0.32 12.63 -4.07
C TYR A 432 -1.11 13.14 -3.94
N PHE A 433 -1.33 14.47 -4.05
CA PHE A 433 -2.67 15.04 -4.06
C PHE A 433 -3.52 14.46 -5.19
N PHE A 434 -3.05 14.52 -6.43
CA PHE A 434 -3.79 13.97 -7.58
C PHE A 434 -3.97 12.46 -7.48
N LEU A 435 -2.94 11.71 -7.09
CA LEU A 435 -3.04 10.26 -6.92
C LEU A 435 -4.04 9.90 -5.82
N THR A 436 -4.07 10.64 -4.71
CA THR A 436 -5.03 10.36 -3.63
C THR A 436 -6.47 10.69 -4.04
N VAL A 437 -6.67 11.79 -4.77
CA VAL A 437 -8.01 12.06 -5.34
C VAL A 437 -8.43 10.91 -6.25
N ALA A 438 -7.56 10.44 -7.14
CA ALA A 438 -7.83 9.28 -8.00
C ALA A 438 -8.19 8.02 -7.19
N GLU A 439 -7.46 7.74 -6.13
CA GLU A 439 -7.70 6.61 -5.23
C GLU A 439 -9.11 6.68 -4.61
N LEU A 440 -9.51 7.84 -4.12
CA LEU A 440 -10.83 8.03 -3.49
C LEU A 440 -11.99 7.83 -4.48
N PHE A 441 -11.74 8.01 -5.78
CA PHE A 441 -12.69 7.71 -6.85
C PHE A 441 -12.72 6.21 -7.24
N ILE A 442 -11.74 5.41 -6.84
CA ILE A 442 -11.62 4.02 -7.32
C ILE A 442 -11.76 3.02 -6.19
N SER A 443 -11.01 3.18 -5.08
CA SER A 443 -10.97 2.19 -4.00
C SER A 443 -12.34 1.92 -3.34
N PRO A 444 -13.05 2.92 -2.79
CA PRO A 444 -14.34 2.66 -2.16
C PRO A 444 -15.43 2.34 -3.19
N LEU A 445 -15.37 2.97 -4.36
CA LEU A 445 -16.40 2.82 -5.40
C LEU A 445 -16.27 1.52 -6.18
N GLY A 446 -15.05 0.98 -6.28
CA GLY A 446 -14.82 -0.33 -6.86
C GLY A 446 -15.46 -1.44 -6.05
N LEU A 447 -15.29 -1.44 -4.73
CA LEU A 447 -15.97 -2.38 -3.85
C LEU A 447 -17.49 -2.20 -3.88
N SER A 448 -17.99 -0.98 -3.99
CA SER A 448 -19.40 -0.68 -4.17
C SER A 448 -19.91 -1.23 -5.51
N PHE A 449 -19.15 -1.07 -6.60
CA PHE A 449 -19.49 -1.65 -7.90
C PHE A 449 -19.57 -3.18 -7.82
N VAL A 450 -18.55 -3.83 -7.24
CA VAL A 450 -18.54 -5.28 -7.04
C VAL A 450 -19.80 -5.74 -6.28
N SER A 451 -20.17 -5.03 -5.22
CA SER A 451 -21.35 -5.40 -4.40
C SER A 451 -22.67 -5.25 -5.15
N LYS A 452 -22.75 -4.34 -6.12
CA LYS A 452 -23.95 -4.15 -6.98
C LYS A 452 -24.06 -5.21 -8.07
N VAL A 453 -22.93 -5.64 -8.62
CA VAL A 453 -22.89 -6.56 -9.77
C VAL A 453 -22.83 -8.01 -9.34
N ALA A 454 -22.19 -8.32 -8.21
CA ALA A 454 -22.03 -9.68 -7.74
C ALA A 454 -23.35 -10.34 -7.36
N PRO A 455 -23.58 -11.59 -7.78
CA PRO A 455 -24.68 -12.39 -7.24
C PRO A 455 -24.56 -12.52 -5.73
N LYS A 456 -25.68 -12.45 -4.99
CA LYS A 456 -25.69 -12.53 -3.53
C LYS A 456 -24.95 -13.76 -2.98
N SER A 457 -25.04 -14.89 -3.68
CA SER A 457 -24.37 -16.15 -3.32
C SER A 457 -22.85 -16.12 -3.53
N MET A 458 -22.32 -15.19 -4.35
CA MET A 458 -20.91 -15.12 -4.76
C MET A 458 -20.24 -13.80 -4.35
N LEU A 459 -20.89 -12.98 -3.53
CA LEU A 459 -20.40 -11.65 -3.18
C LEU A 459 -18.99 -11.69 -2.58
N GLY A 460 -18.73 -12.61 -1.67
CA GLY A 460 -17.40 -12.76 -1.06
C GLY A 460 -16.32 -13.16 -2.08
N LEU A 461 -16.65 -14.07 -3.01
CA LEU A 461 -15.74 -14.45 -4.09
C LEU A 461 -15.45 -13.25 -5.00
N CYS A 462 -16.48 -12.48 -5.39
CA CYS A 462 -16.33 -11.32 -6.26
C CYS A 462 -15.50 -10.20 -5.60
N GLN A 463 -15.68 -9.96 -4.30
CA GLN A 463 -14.82 -9.05 -3.53
C GLN A 463 -13.37 -9.57 -3.44
N GLY A 464 -13.21 -10.88 -3.32
CA GLY A 464 -11.91 -11.51 -3.40
C GLY A 464 -11.24 -11.34 -4.76
N LEU A 465 -11.99 -11.45 -5.86
CA LEU A 465 -11.46 -11.19 -7.21
C LEU A 465 -11.00 -9.75 -7.39
N TRP A 466 -11.65 -8.77 -6.74
CA TRP A 466 -11.16 -7.38 -6.70
C TRP A 466 -9.77 -7.27 -6.07
N LEU A 467 -9.56 -7.94 -4.93
CA LEU A 467 -8.23 -8.03 -4.31
C LEU A 467 -7.22 -8.78 -5.20
N GLY A 468 -7.68 -9.82 -5.89
CA GLY A 468 -6.88 -10.56 -6.86
C GLY A 468 -6.42 -9.70 -8.04
N ALA A 469 -7.28 -8.83 -8.57
CA ALA A 469 -6.93 -7.88 -9.62
C ALA A 469 -5.85 -6.89 -9.14
N THR A 470 -5.98 -6.40 -7.90
CA THR A 470 -4.94 -5.55 -7.28
C THR A 470 -3.62 -6.32 -7.14
N ALA A 471 -3.66 -7.59 -6.72
CA ALA A 471 -2.47 -8.43 -6.62
C ALA A 471 -1.77 -8.62 -7.97
N ILE A 472 -2.53 -8.86 -9.05
CA ILE A 472 -1.97 -9.00 -10.41
C ILE A 472 -1.31 -7.70 -10.84
N GLY A 473 -1.94 -6.54 -10.64
CA GLY A 473 -1.33 -5.25 -10.93
C GLY A 473 -0.01 -5.04 -10.18
N ASN A 474 0.03 -5.44 -8.92
CA ASN A 474 1.22 -5.31 -8.07
C ASN A 474 2.38 -6.25 -8.48
N LEU A 475 2.09 -7.40 -9.09
CA LEU A 475 3.14 -8.28 -9.61
C LEU A 475 4.03 -7.61 -10.66
N PHE A 476 3.50 -6.64 -11.40
CA PHE A 476 4.22 -5.94 -12.46
C PHE A 476 4.88 -4.63 -12.00
N LEU A 477 4.79 -4.25 -10.72
CA LEU A 477 5.36 -2.99 -10.21
C LEU A 477 6.86 -2.87 -10.50
N PHE A 478 7.61 -3.97 -10.52
CA PHE A 478 9.05 -3.99 -10.79
C PHE A 478 9.43 -3.42 -12.16
N LEU A 479 8.48 -3.35 -13.11
CA LEU A 479 8.73 -2.71 -14.41
C LEU A 479 9.01 -1.21 -14.25
N GLY A 480 8.43 -0.57 -13.23
CA GLY A 480 8.69 0.84 -12.92
C GLY A 480 10.17 1.14 -12.69
N PRO A 481 10.83 0.52 -11.69
CA PRO A 481 12.26 0.67 -11.46
C PRO A 481 13.15 0.34 -12.65
N LEU A 482 12.80 -0.68 -13.45
CA LEU A 482 13.56 -1.02 -14.67
C LEU A 482 13.52 0.12 -15.69
N MET A 483 12.33 0.68 -15.96
CA MET A 483 12.19 1.84 -16.85
C MET A 483 12.85 3.08 -16.27
N TYR A 484 12.68 3.33 -14.97
CA TYR A 484 13.23 4.45 -14.23
C TYR A 484 14.76 4.53 -14.32
N ASN A 485 15.45 3.40 -14.25
CA ASN A 485 16.91 3.35 -14.37
C ASN A 485 17.41 3.46 -15.81
N ALA A 486 16.72 2.82 -16.76
CA ALA A 486 17.21 2.69 -18.12
C ALA A 486 16.79 3.86 -19.04
N TRP A 487 15.64 4.50 -18.78
CA TRP A 487 15.05 5.49 -19.67
C TRP A 487 15.06 6.89 -19.04
N PRO A 488 15.05 7.97 -19.85
CA PRO A 488 14.78 9.31 -19.33
C PRO A 488 13.52 9.32 -18.47
N ILE A 489 13.58 9.97 -17.32
CA ILE A 489 12.55 9.89 -16.27
C ILE A 489 11.15 10.25 -16.81
N TRP A 490 11.04 11.22 -17.71
CA TRP A 490 9.77 11.59 -18.31
C TRP A 490 9.11 10.45 -19.10
N GLN A 491 9.89 9.56 -19.73
CA GLN A 491 9.35 8.40 -20.46
C GLN A 491 8.72 7.39 -19.50
N CYS A 492 9.36 7.14 -18.37
CA CYS A 492 8.81 6.28 -17.32
C CYS A 492 7.43 6.79 -16.85
N TRP A 493 7.32 8.07 -16.54
CA TRP A 493 6.03 8.65 -16.14
C TRP A 493 5.00 8.64 -17.28
N THR A 494 5.43 8.84 -18.52
CA THR A 494 4.55 8.81 -19.69
C THR A 494 3.93 7.42 -19.88
N VAL A 495 4.67 6.33 -19.64
CA VAL A 495 4.11 4.97 -19.70
C VAL A 495 2.96 4.81 -18.70
N PHE A 496 3.13 5.24 -17.45
CA PHE A 496 2.06 5.15 -16.45
C PHE A 496 0.86 6.04 -16.80
N ALA A 497 1.10 7.22 -17.37
CA ALA A 497 0.04 8.09 -17.87
C ALA A 497 -0.77 7.41 -19.00
N ILE A 498 -0.08 6.83 -19.98
CA ILE A 498 -0.71 6.12 -21.12
C ILE A 498 -1.54 4.94 -20.61
N VAL A 499 -1.01 4.15 -19.69
CA VAL A 499 -1.73 3.01 -19.09
C VAL A 499 -3.00 3.47 -18.39
N CYS A 500 -2.95 4.57 -17.64
CA CYS A 500 -4.14 5.17 -17.02
C CYS A 500 -5.14 5.68 -18.04
N PHE A 501 -4.71 6.34 -19.12
CA PHE A 501 -5.60 6.86 -20.16
C PHE A 501 -6.23 5.77 -21.03
N ILE A 502 -5.50 4.69 -21.32
CA ILE A 502 -6.08 3.51 -21.97
C ILE A 502 -7.16 2.91 -21.07
N SER A 503 -6.84 2.70 -19.78
CA SER A 503 -7.80 2.18 -18.80
C SER A 503 -9.04 3.06 -18.69
N MET A 504 -8.88 4.38 -18.64
CA MET A 504 -9.95 5.37 -18.67
C MET A 504 -10.79 5.26 -19.94
N SER A 505 -10.15 5.21 -21.12
CA SER A 505 -10.86 5.17 -22.41
C SER A 505 -11.70 3.91 -22.55
N VAL A 506 -11.17 2.75 -22.16
CA VAL A 506 -11.91 1.48 -22.14
C VAL A 506 -13.06 1.55 -21.14
N MET A 507 -12.83 2.09 -19.94
CA MET A 507 -13.89 2.26 -18.93
C MET A 507 -15.03 3.13 -19.45
N PHE A 508 -14.74 4.31 -20.04
CA PHE A 508 -15.76 5.19 -20.59
C PHE A 508 -16.49 4.58 -21.81
N GLY A 509 -15.77 3.81 -22.64
CA GLY A 509 -16.38 3.06 -23.75
C GLY A 509 -17.44 2.06 -23.29
N MET A 510 -17.24 1.48 -22.08
CA MET A 510 -18.17 0.48 -21.52
C MET A 510 -19.23 1.08 -20.58
N VAL A 511 -19.18 2.36 -20.24
CA VAL A 511 -20.06 2.97 -19.21
C VAL A 511 -21.53 2.67 -19.44
N LYS A 512 -22.05 2.86 -20.66
CA LYS A 512 -23.48 2.63 -20.98
C LYS A 512 -23.91 1.18 -20.74
N TRP A 513 -23.02 0.25 -21.03
CA TRP A 513 -23.26 -1.17 -20.77
C TRP A 513 -23.21 -1.48 -19.27
N LEU A 514 -22.20 -0.99 -18.58
CA LEU A 514 -22.03 -1.17 -17.13
C LEU A 514 -23.19 -0.56 -16.34
N GLU A 515 -23.68 0.61 -16.72
CA GLU A 515 -24.85 1.25 -16.11
C GLU A 515 -26.13 0.43 -16.28
N ARG A 516 -26.29 -0.27 -17.41
CA ARG A 516 -27.44 -1.17 -17.63
C ARG A 516 -27.37 -2.42 -16.76
N VAL A 517 -26.20 -2.97 -16.57
CA VAL A 517 -25.99 -4.18 -15.75
C VAL A 517 -26.07 -3.90 -14.26
N THR A 518 -25.82 -2.66 -13.83
CA THR A 518 -25.87 -2.24 -12.41
C THR A 518 -27.24 -1.74 -11.96
N LYS A 519 -28.16 -1.48 -12.91
CA LYS A 519 -29.57 -1.18 -12.63
C LYS A 519 -30.35 -2.47 -12.41
#